data_2f056fe09f18d51b38830aa24cf04e29
#
_entry.id   2f056fe09f18d51b38830aa24cf04e29
#
_cell.length_a   1.000
_cell.length_b   1.000
_cell.length_c   1.000
_cell.angle_alpha   90.00
_cell.angle_beta   90.00
_cell.angle_gamma   90.00
#
_symmetry.space_group_name_H-M   'P 1'
#
loop_
_entity.id
_entity.type
_entity.pdbx_description
1 polymer ?
#
loop_
_entity_poly.entity_id
_entity_poly.type
_entity_poly.pdbx_seq_one_letter_code
_entity_poly.pdbx_strand_id
1 'polypeptide(L)'
;MQERLNSLKEKINQTVKLLKIDSLRNKMDQLSAEMNRPDFWSNQENAQTISQDYQDIKNEVEKWDEISRRVDELVELVKLDELGQGRGERPFARTDDQVGLSKEIEKQTAELEKQFEKYEFFLLLNGPYDKNNAIVSIHAGSGGTEAQDWAEMLLRMLMRFCEKQNWKTRVIDESRGAEAGYKSITFEVKGRYSFGYLKSEHGVHRLVRISPFDAEKMRHTSFALVEVLPEIDEEIKIDIKSEDLRIDTFMSGGKGGQSVNTTYSAVRIVHIPTGISVQCQN
;
A
#
# COMPACT_ATOMS: atom_id res chain seq x y z
N MET A 1 27.97 20.97 2.14
CA MET A 1 26.70 21.10 1.41
C MET A 1 26.76 20.29 0.11
N GLN A 2 27.75 20.51 -0.72
CA GLN A 2 27.91 19.87 -2.03
C GLN A 2 27.95 18.33 -1.98
N GLU A 3 28.66 17.73 -1.03
CA GLU A 3 28.70 16.27 -0.84
C GLU A 3 27.31 15.69 -0.52
N ARG A 4 26.54 16.38 0.32
CA ARG A 4 25.19 15.98 0.71
C ARG A 4 24.24 15.99 -0.48
N LEU A 5 24.28 17.06 -1.29
CA LEU A 5 23.49 17.18 -2.52
C LEU A 5 23.91 16.15 -3.60
N ASN A 6 25.21 15.92 -3.75
CA ASN A 6 25.69 14.90 -4.69
C ASN A 6 25.24 13.49 -4.28
N SER A 7 25.30 13.16 -2.99
CA SER A 7 24.79 11.90 -2.46
C SER A 7 23.28 11.74 -2.70
N LEU A 8 22.51 12.82 -2.48
CA LEU A 8 21.08 12.84 -2.75
C LEU A 8 20.79 12.64 -4.25
N LYS A 9 21.54 13.32 -5.12
CA LYS A 9 21.43 13.18 -6.57
C LYS A 9 21.72 11.74 -7.03
N GLU A 10 22.75 11.10 -6.49
CA GLU A 10 23.06 9.70 -6.79
C GLU A 10 21.93 8.75 -6.37
N LYS A 11 21.39 8.94 -5.18
CA LYS A 11 20.24 8.16 -4.69
C LYS A 11 19.02 8.33 -5.59
N ILE A 12 18.68 9.56 -5.98
CA ILE A 12 17.56 9.84 -6.89
C ILE A 12 17.79 9.14 -8.24
N ASN A 13 18.99 9.24 -8.82
CA ASN A 13 19.29 8.61 -10.09
C ASN A 13 19.22 7.07 -10.01
N GLN A 14 19.65 6.47 -8.90
CA GLN A 14 19.49 5.03 -8.68
C GLN A 14 18.02 4.64 -8.58
N THR A 15 17.23 5.43 -7.86
CA THR A 15 15.79 5.23 -7.68
C THR A 15 15.04 5.31 -9.02
N VAL A 16 15.32 6.34 -9.83
CA VAL A 16 14.73 6.52 -11.17
C VAL A 16 15.02 5.31 -12.07
N LYS A 17 16.24 4.76 -12.01
CA LYS A 17 16.60 3.53 -12.74
C LYS A 17 15.87 2.30 -12.22
N LEU A 18 15.75 2.13 -10.90
CA LEU A 18 15.04 1.00 -10.28
C LEU A 18 13.54 1.02 -10.62
N LEU A 19 12.92 2.18 -10.62
CA LEU A 19 11.52 2.37 -11.01
C LEU A 19 11.29 2.26 -12.53
N LYS A 20 12.37 2.14 -13.31
CA LYS A 20 12.29 2.07 -14.77
C LYS A 20 11.47 3.23 -15.38
N ILE A 21 11.70 4.44 -14.89
CA ILE A 21 10.94 5.64 -15.32
C ILE A 21 10.99 5.82 -16.85
N ASP A 22 12.09 5.47 -17.49
CA ASP A 22 12.19 5.50 -18.97
C ASP A 22 11.20 4.52 -19.63
N SER A 23 10.95 3.36 -19.03
CA SER A 23 9.92 2.43 -19.51
C SER A 23 8.51 3.00 -19.32
N LEU A 24 8.28 3.74 -18.22
CA LEU A 24 7.01 4.43 -17.99
C LEU A 24 6.80 5.56 -18.99
N ARG A 25 7.84 6.31 -19.36
CA ARG A 25 7.76 7.33 -20.43
C ARG A 25 7.35 6.70 -21.77
N ASN A 26 7.99 5.59 -22.15
CA ASN A 26 7.61 4.87 -23.37
C ASN A 26 6.16 4.38 -23.34
N LYS A 27 5.70 3.88 -22.18
CA LYS A 27 4.30 3.47 -22.01
C LYS A 27 3.35 4.66 -22.07
N MET A 28 3.71 5.80 -21.49
CA MET A 28 2.95 7.04 -21.56
C MET A 28 2.79 7.51 -23.01
N ASP A 29 3.87 7.45 -23.82
CA ASP A 29 3.83 7.83 -25.23
C ASP A 29 2.93 6.89 -26.05
N GLN A 30 2.97 5.58 -25.75
CA GLN A 30 2.09 4.58 -26.37
C GLN A 30 0.62 4.85 -26.06
N LEU A 31 0.28 5.06 -24.79
CA LEU A 31 -1.09 5.37 -24.36
C LEU A 31 -1.57 6.70 -24.97
N SER A 32 -0.70 7.70 -25.03
CA SER A 32 -1.00 8.98 -25.70
C SER A 32 -1.30 8.79 -27.19
N ALA A 33 -0.53 7.96 -27.89
CA ALA A 33 -0.77 7.62 -29.28
C ALA A 33 -2.09 6.85 -29.49
N GLU A 34 -2.45 5.97 -28.54
CA GLU A 34 -3.71 5.23 -28.55
C GLU A 34 -4.91 6.15 -28.31
N MET A 35 -4.82 7.09 -27.36
CA MET A 35 -5.85 8.09 -27.08
C MET A 35 -6.13 9.03 -28.26
N ASN A 36 -5.14 9.23 -29.13
CA ASN A 36 -5.29 10.08 -30.33
C ASN A 36 -5.93 9.36 -31.53
N ARG A 37 -6.29 8.06 -31.42
CA ARG A 37 -6.98 7.34 -32.51
C ARG A 37 -8.43 7.80 -32.65
N PRO A 38 -8.97 7.89 -33.89
CA PRO A 38 -10.34 8.35 -34.10
C PRO A 38 -11.42 7.46 -33.44
N ASP A 39 -11.14 6.20 -33.29
CA ASP A 39 -12.03 5.16 -32.73
C ASP A 39 -11.89 4.95 -31.21
N PHE A 40 -10.99 5.69 -30.56
CA PHE A 40 -10.69 5.55 -29.13
C PHE A 40 -11.94 5.67 -28.24
N TRP A 41 -12.83 6.61 -28.55
CA TRP A 41 -14.03 6.89 -27.77
C TRP A 41 -15.20 5.94 -28.06
N SER A 42 -15.07 4.99 -28.97
CA SER A 42 -16.13 4.04 -29.33
C SER A 42 -16.45 3.06 -28.18
N ASN A 43 -15.49 2.79 -27.31
CA ASN A 43 -15.67 1.98 -26.11
C ASN A 43 -15.37 2.83 -24.86
N GLN A 44 -16.42 3.31 -24.21
CA GLN A 44 -16.33 4.27 -23.11
C GLN A 44 -15.60 3.71 -21.88
N GLU A 45 -15.80 2.43 -21.51
CA GLU A 45 -15.13 1.80 -20.37
C GLU A 45 -13.62 1.68 -20.62
N ASN A 46 -13.23 1.21 -21.79
CA ASN A 46 -11.83 1.07 -22.16
C ASN A 46 -11.14 2.44 -22.25
N ALA A 47 -11.82 3.43 -22.83
CA ALA A 47 -11.31 4.80 -22.92
C ALA A 47 -11.10 5.44 -21.54
N GLN A 48 -12.00 5.19 -20.59
CA GLN A 48 -11.86 5.68 -19.22
C GLN A 48 -10.67 5.02 -18.51
N THR A 49 -10.50 3.72 -18.62
CA THR A 49 -9.38 2.98 -18.02
C THR A 49 -8.03 3.45 -18.57
N ILE A 50 -7.91 3.53 -19.91
CA ILE A 50 -6.68 3.99 -20.56
C ILE A 50 -6.35 5.44 -20.19
N SER A 51 -7.36 6.32 -20.11
CA SER A 51 -7.16 7.72 -19.72
C SER A 51 -6.71 7.83 -18.26
N GLN A 52 -7.24 7.00 -17.39
CA GLN A 52 -6.84 6.94 -15.98
C GLN A 52 -5.39 6.45 -15.86
N ASP A 53 -5.04 5.37 -16.54
CA ASP A 53 -3.68 4.81 -16.57
C ASP A 53 -2.67 5.83 -17.12
N TYR A 54 -3.02 6.53 -18.21
CA TYR A 54 -2.20 7.60 -18.75
C TYR A 54 -1.94 8.70 -17.73
N GLN A 55 -3.00 9.18 -17.06
CA GLN A 55 -2.88 10.26 -16.08
C GLN A 55 -2.04 9.82 -14.87
N ASP A 56 -2.18 8.59 -14.43
CA ASP A 56 -1.42 8.03 -13.32
C ASP A 56 0.07 7.92 -13.64
N ILE A 57 0.40 7.40 -14.83
CA ILE A 57 1.78 7.28 -15.29
C ILE A 57 2.39 8.68 -15.49
N LYS A 58 1.66 9.61 -16.09
CA LYS A 58 2.08 10.98 -16.29
C LYS A 58 2.41 11.67 -14.96
N ASN A 59 1.52 11.57 -13.98
CA ASN A 59 1.74 12.14 -12.65
C ASN A 59 2.99 11.55 -11.97
N GLU A 60 3.27 10.27 -12.20
CA GLU A 60 4.46 9.61 -11.65
C GLU A 60 5.74 10.10 -12.31
N VAL A 61 5.77 10.16 -13.64
CA VAL A 61 6.92 10.66 -14.41
C VAL A 61 7.20 12.11 -14.06
N GLU A 62 6.19 12.98 -14.09
CA GLU A 62 6.33 14.40 -13.77
C GLU A 62 6.90 14.66 -12.37
N LYS A 63 6.50 13.87 -11.36
CA LYS A 63 7.05 13.96 -10.02
C LYS A 63 8.54 13.68 -9.98
N TRP A 64 9.00 12.62 -10.64
CA TRP A 64 10.41 12.26 -10.66
C TRP A 64 11.24 13.23 -11.48
N ASP A 65 10.71 13.76 -12.57
CA ASP A 65 11.34 14.80 -13.38
C ASP A 65 11.49 16.10 -12.58
N GLU A 66 10.47 16.49 -11.82
CA GLU A 66 10.51 17.67 -10.95
C GLU A 66 11.57 17.55 -9.87
N ILE A 67 11.64 16.39 -9.17
CA ILE A 67 12.65 16.15 -8.14
C ILE A 67 14.05 16.18 -8.72
N SER A 68 14.27 15.51 -9.85
CA SER A 68 15.57 15.49 -10.53
C SER A 68 16.01 16.88 -10.95
N ARG A 69 15.10 17.67 -11.51
CA ARG A 69 15.35 19.06 -11.89
C ARG A 69 15.71 19.92 -10.68
N ARG A 70 14.95 19.83 -9.58
CA ARG A 70 15.22 20.61 -8.36
C ARG A 70 16.58 20.29 -7.76
N VAL A 71 17.00 19.01 -7.76
CA VAL A 71 18.34 18.65 -7.28
C VAL A 71 19.40 19.25 -8.18
N ASP A 72 19.24 19.18 -9.50
CA ASP A 72 20.19 19.74 -10.46
C ASP A 72 20.33 21.27 -10.30
N GLU A 73 19.21 21.97 -10.15
CA GLU A 73 19.18 23.41 -9.87
C GLU A 73 19.92 23.76 -8.55
N LEU A 74 19.69 23.00 -7.47
CA LEU A 74 20.39 23.22 -6.21
C LEU A 74 21.88 22.94 -6.30
N VAL A 75 22.29 21.89 -7.02
CA VAL A 75 23.71 21.59 -7.26
C VAL A 75 24.40 22.72 -8.05
N GLU A 76 23.72 23.29 -9.04
CA GLU A 76 24.25 24.44 -9.80
C GLU A 76 24.34 25.70 -8.93
N LEU A 77 23.34 25.97 -8.10
CA LEU A 77 23.37 27.13 -7.18
C LEU A 77 24.52 27.02 -6.18
N VAL A 78 24.79 25.84 -5.63
CA VAL A 78 25.93 25.64 -4.72
C VAL A 78 27.26 25.84 -5.44
N LYS A 79 27.40 25.36 -6.67
CA LYS A 79 28.60 25.58 -7.48
C LYS A 79 28.84 27.06 -7.77
N LEU A 80 27.77 27.82 -8.07
CA LEU A 80 27.87 29.26 -8.29
C LEU A 80 28.24 30.03 -7.01
N ASP A 81 27.70 29.62 -5.86
CA ASP A 81 28.07 30.22 -4.56
C ASP A 81 29.55 29.97 -4.24
N GLU A 82 30.07 28.75 -4.49
CA GLU A 82 31.48 28.41 -4.29
C GLU A 82 32.41 29.14 -5.28
N LEU A 83 32.03 29.28 -6.54
CA LEU A 83 32.78 30.07 -7.54
C LEU A 83 32.78 31.56 -7.25
N GLY A 84 31.69 32.07 -6.67
CA GLY A 84 31.61 33.47 -6.19
C GLY A 84 32.55 33.73 -5.01
N GLN A 85 32.83 32.73 -4.19
CA GLN A 85 33.77 32.82 -3.07
C GLN A 85 35.25 32.77 -3.54
N GLY A 86 35.54 32.24 -4.74
CA GLY A 86 36.90 32.11 -5.29
C GLY A 86 37.46 33.33 -6.06
N ARG A 87 36.67 34.36 -6.31
CA ARG A 87 37.06 35.52 -7.10
C ARG A 87 37.12 36.81 -6.25
N GLY A 88 38.04 36.90 -5.34
CA GLY A 88 38.21 38.22 -4.74
C GLY A 88 39.07 38.25 -3.49
N GLU A 89 40.23 38.78 -3.66
CA GLU A 89 41.03 39.36 -2.60
C GLU A 89 40.19 40.29 -1.73
N ARG A 90 39.79 39.84 -0.55
CA ARG A 90 39.65 40.56 0.74
C ARG A 90 38.78 39.73 1.71
N PRO A 91 39.19 39.61 2.98
CA PRO A 91 38.35 39.01 4.01
C PRO A 91 37.34 40.05 4.51
N PHE A 92 36.33 40.36 3.69
CA PHE A 92 35.21 41.16 4.15
C PHE A 92 34.03 40.23 4.48
N ALA A 93 33.35 40.57 5.57
CA ALA A 93 32.20 39.88 6.10
C ALA A 93 31.22 39.44 4.97
N ARG A 94 30.72 38.19 5.06
CA ARG A 94 29.62 37.74 4.22
C ARG A 94 28.52 38.77 4.23
N THR A 95 28.12 39.26 3.08
CA THR A 95 26.98 40.17 3.00
C THR A 95 25.74 39.44 3.49
N ASP A 96 24.79 40.16 4.12
CA ASP A 96 23.54 39.57 4.63
C ASP A 96 22.80 38.74 3.54
N ASP A 97 22.92 39.12 2.27
CA ASP A 97 22.37 38.41 1.12
C ASP A 97 23.02 37.02 0.90
N GLN A 98 24.33 36.87 1.09
CA GLN A 98 25.02 35.57 0.95
C GLN A 98 24.69 34.60 2.08
N VAL A 99 24.52 35.13 3.31
CA VAL A 99 24.05 34.34 4.45
C VAL A 99 22.61 33.92 4.25
N GLY A 100 21.78 34.74 3.60
CA GLY A 100 20.41 34.44 3.22
C GLY A 100 20.34 33.32 2.21
N LEU A 101 21.13 33.34 1.14
CA LEU A 101 21.17 32.33 0.09
C LEU A 101 21.62 30.98 0.63
N SER A 102 22.67 30.93 1.43
CA SER A 102 23.15 29.67 2.02
C SER A 102 22.10 29.00 2.93
N LYS A 103 21.38 29.79 3.75
CA LYS A 103 20.27 29.28 4.58
C LYS A 103 19.08 28.79 3.76
N GLU A 104 18.77 29.47 2.66
CA GLU A 104 17.67 29.07 1.76
C GLU A 104 18.01 27.76 1.05
N ILE A 105 19.25 27.58 0.57
CA ILE A 105 19.72 26.32 -0.01
C ILE A 105 19.64 25.18 1.02
N GLU A 106 20.04 25.41 2.27
CA GLU A 106 19.92 24.41 3.34
C GLU A 106 18.47 24.00 3.58
N LYS A 107 17.57 24.95 3.62
CA LYS A 107 16.14 24.72 3.83
C LYS A 107 15.56 23.91 2.68
N GLN A 108 15.82 24.31 1.43
CA GLN A 108 15.33 23.63 0.24
C GLN A 108 15.91 22.22 0.11
N THR A 109 17.18 22.03 0.47
CA THR A 109 17.80 20.70 0.52
C THR A 109 17.10 19.80 1.54
N ALA A 110 16.84 20.31 2.75
CA ALA A 110 16.15 19.52 3.79
C ALA A 110 14.69 19.21 3.42
N GLU A 111 14.00 20.12 2.74
CA GLU A 111 12.65 19.88 2.22
C GLU A 111 12.67 18.79 1.13
N LEU A 112 13.65 18.84 0.23
CA LEU A 112 13.80 17.88 -0.86
C LEU A 112 14.16 16.49 -0.33
N GLU A 113 15.04 16.38 0.67
CA GLU A 113 15.34 15.12 1.34
C GLU A 113 14.08 14.49 1.96
N LYS A 114 13.28 15.27 2.68
CA LYS A 114 12.00 14.78 3.24
C LYS A 114 11.01 14.35 2.17
N GLN A 115 10.99 15.03 1.02
CA GLN A 115 10.18 14.61 -0.11
C GLN A 115 10.70 13.31 -0.69
N PHE A 116 12.01 13.19 -0.89
CA PHE A 116 12.64 11.99 -1.41
C PHE A 116 12.41 10.77 -0.50
N GLU A 117 12.56 10.91 0.83
CA GLU A 117 12.28 9.82 1.78
C GLU A 117 10.85 9.27 1.64
N LYS A 118 9.87 10.16 1.44
CA LYS A 118 8.50 9.72 1.18
C LYS A 118 8.37 8.94 -0.12
N TYR A 119 9.11 9.31 -1.16
CA TYR A 119 9.07 8.64 -2.45
C TYR A 119 9.90 7.36 -2.48
N GLU A 120 11.01 7.30 -1.74
CA GLU A 120 11.81 6.09 -1.56
C GLU A 120 10.97 4.96 -0.94
N PHE A 121 10.02 5.31 -0.08
CA PHE A 121 9.08 4.33 0.48
C PHE A 121 8.26 3.62 -0.61
N PHE A 122 7.93 4.29 -1.72
CA PHE A 122 7.21 3.65 -2.83
C PHE A 122 8.03 2.56 -3.54
N LEU A 123 9.36 2.58 -3.44
CA LEU A 123 10.20 1.49 -3.93
C LEU A 123 9.94 0.17 -3.21
N LEU A 124 9.57 0.25 -1.94
CA LEU A 124 9.23 -0.92 -1.13
C LEU A 124 7.87 -1.51 -1.52
N LEU A 125 7.03 -0.72 -2.20
CA LEU A 125 5.70 -1.11 -2.66
C LEU A 125 5.75 -1.60 -4.12
N ASN A 126 6.52 -2.68 -4.37
CA ASN A 126 6.73 -3.24 -5.70
C ASN A 126 6.05 -4.61 -5.90
N GLY A 127 5.15 -5.00 -5.01
CA GLY A 127 4.35 -6.20 -5.15
C GLY A 127 3.29 -6.07 -6.27
N PRO A 128 2.82 -7.19 -6.82
CA PRO A 128 1.90 -7.19 -7.97
C PRO A 128 0.58 -6.45 -7.69
N TYR A 129 0.15 -6.41 -6.43
CA TYR A 129 -1.12 -5.79 -6.02
C TYR A 129 -0.92 -4.52 -5.18
N ASP A 130 0.33 -4.09 -4.92
CA ASP A 130 0.61 -2.97 -4.03
C ASP A 130 0.00 -1.64 -4.48
N LYS A 131 -0.25 -1.49 -5.77
CA LYS A 131 -0.88 -0.30 -6.38
C LYS A 131 -2.41 -0.27 -6.26
N ASN A 132 -3.02 -1.41 -5.94
CA ASN A 132 -4.46 -1.58 -5.93
C ASN A 132 -5.12 -0.90 -4.72
N ASN A 133 -6.42 -0.75 -4.80
CA ASN A 133 -7.27 -0.42 -3.67
C ASN A 133 -7.26 -1.56 -2.64
N ALA A 134 -7.67 -1.28 -1.42
CA ALA A 134 -7.70 -2.26 -0.36
C ALA A 134 -9.13 -2.51 0.15
N ILE A 135 -9.39 -3.75 0.51
CA ILE A 135 -10.55 -4.16 1.31
C ILE A 135 -10.01 -4.56 2.68
N VAL A 136 -10.48 -3.89 3.73
CA VAL A 136 -10.02 -4.10 5.09
C VAL A 136 -11.18 -4.64 5.92
N SER A 137 -10.95 -5.78 6.57
CA SER A 137 -11.90 -6.39 7.51
C SER A 137 -11.28 -6.45 8.90
N ILE A 138 -12.06 -6.05 9.90
CA ILE A 138 -11.65 -6.09 11.30
C ILE A 138 -12.62 -7.00 12.04
N HIS A 139 -12.10 -8.02 12.72
CA HIS A 139 -12.88 -8.97 13.48
C HIS A 139 -12.47 -8.94 14.96
N ALA A 140 -13.45 -8.75 15.84
CA ALA A 140 -13.21 -8.90 17.27
C ALA A 140 -12.85 -10.36 17.59
N GLY A 141 -11.72 -10.55 18.26
CA GLY A 141 -11.26 -11.86 18.70
C GLY A 141 -11.66 -12.17 20.14
N SER A 142 -10.74 -12.81 20.87
CA SER A 142 -10.93 -13.11 22.28
C SER A 142 -10.93 -11.85 23.14
N GLY A 143 -11.89 -11.71 24.06
CA GLY A 143 -12.02 -10.58 24.98
C GLY A 143 -13.44 -10.02 25.14
N GLY A 144 -14.45 -10.65 24.52
CA GLY A 144 -15.85 -10.24 24.68
C GLY A 144 -16.12 -8.79 24.25
N THR A 145 -16.86 -8.00 25.05
CA THR A 145 -17.17 -6.60 24.81
C THR A 145 -15.92 -5.73 24.62
N GLU A 146 -14.86 -6.01 25.39
CA GLU A 146 -13.57 -5.32 25.29
C GLU A 146 -12.91 -5.50 23.91
N ALA A 147 -13.00 -6.70 23.31
CA ALA A 147 -12.47 -6.97 21.99
C ALA A 147 -13.27 -6.26 20.88
N GLN A 148 -14.59 -6.11 21.09
CA GLN A 148 -15.47 -5.37 20.18
C GLN A 148 -15.16 -3.86 20.19
N ASP A 149 -14.92 -3.29 21.38
CA ASP A 149 -14.48 -1.91 21.52
C ASP A 149 -13.09 -1.70 20.90
N TRP A 150 -12.17 -2.68 21.09
CA TRP A 150 -10.87 -2.64 20.44
C TRP A 150 -10.97 -2.62 18.90
N ALA A 151 -11.86 -3.41 18.34
CA ALA A 151 -12.12 -3.39 16.90
C ALA A 151 -12.59 -2.01 16.41
N GLU A 152 -13.45 -1.31 17.18
CA GLU A 152 -13.87 0.06 16.86
C GLU A 152 -12.72 1.06 16.96
N MET A 153 -11.84 0.91 17.94
CA MET A 153 -10.65 1.76 18.07
C MET A 153 -9.71 1.58 16.87
N LEU A 154 -9.48 0.33 16.41
CA LEU A 154 -8.68 0.02 15.22
C LEU A 154 -9.31 0.61 13.96
N LEU A 155 -10.63 0.45 13.80
CA LEU A 155 -11.37 1.07 12.70
C LEU A 155 -11.13 2.57 12.64
N ARG A 156 -11.32 3.26 13.77
CA ARG A 156 -11.10 4.71 13.86
C ARG A 156 -9.67 5.09 13.52
N MET A 157 -8.69 4.33 14.01
CA MET A 157 -7.27 4.55 13.72
C MET A 157 -6.99 4.45 12.22
N LEU A 158 -7.45 3.37 11.57
CA LEU A 158 -7.24 3.13 10.14
C LEU A 158 -7.98 4.14 9.28
N MET A 159 -9.23 4.48 9.60
CA MET A 159 -9.98 5.52 8.88
C MET A 159 -9.28 6.88 8.97
N ARG A 160 -8.78 7.28 10.15
CA ARG A 160 -8.01 8.52 10.31
C ARG A 160 -6.72 8.52 9.53
N PHE A 161 -6.06 7.36 9.42
CA PHE A 161 -4.89 7.22 8.56
C PHE A 161 -5.26 7.42 7.09
N CYS A 162 -6.35 6.78 6.62
CA CYS A 162 -6.84 6.95 5.25
C CYS A 162 -7.20 8.43 4.93
N GLU A 163 -7.85 9.12 5.84
CA GLU A 163 -8.15 10.56 5.72
C GLU A 163 -6.86 11.39 5.53
N LYS A 164 -5.81 11.12 6.31
CA LYS A 164 -4.51 11.82 6.19
C LYS A 164 -3.82 11.56 4.84
N GLN A 165 -4.07 10.41 4.23
CA GLN A 165 -3.56 10.07 2.90
C GLN A 165 -4.47 10.58 1.77
N ASN A 166 -5.59 11.23 2.08
CA ASN A 166 -6.63 11.66 1.14
C ASN A 166 -7.27 10.49 0.37
N TRP A 167 -7.34 9.30 0.98
CA TRP A 167 -8.03 8.16 0.41
C TRP A 167 -9.51 8.17 0.78
N LYS A 168 -10.35 7.70 -0.16
CA LYS A 168 -11.80 7.57 0.08
C LYS A 168 -12.07 6.23 0.75
N THR A 169 -12.87 6.24 1.82
CA THR A 169 -13.28 5.03 2.53
C THR A 169 -14.79 4.85 2.42
N ARG A 170 -15.23 3.59 2.27
CA ARG A 170 -16.64 3.22 2.24
C ARG A 170 -16.86 1.93 3.02
N VAL A 171 -17.75 1.96 4.01
CA VAL A 171 -18.15 0.74 4.73
C VAL A 171 -18.98 -0.14 3.79
N ILE A 172 -18.62 -1.42 3.70
CA ILE A 172 -19.29 -2.44 2.89
C ILE A 172 -20.25 -3.24 3.76
N ASP A 173 -19.77 -3.69 4.91
CA ASP A 173 -20.53 -4.52 5.85
C ASP A 173 -20.16 -4.20 7.29
N GLU A 174 -21.14 -4.26 8.20
CA GLU A 174 -20.90 -4.05 9.63
C GLU A 174 -21.78 -4.97 10.49
N SER A 175 -21.18 -5.55 11.51
CA SER A 175 -21.89 -6.27 12.58
C SER A 175 -21.51 -5.65 13.92
N ARG A 176 -22.44 -4.96 14.53
CA ARG A 176 -22.22 -4.25 15.81
C ARG A 176 -22.24 -5.20 16.99
N GLY A 177 -21.49 -4.84 18.01
CA GLY A 177 -21.58 -5.46 19.32
C GLY A 177 -22.91 -5.18 20.00
N ALA A 178 -23.28 -5.99 20.97
CA ALA A 178 -24.51 -5.81 21.74
C ALA A 178 -24.41 -4.60 22.69
N GLU A 179 -23.24 -4.36 23.28
CA GLU A 179 -23.00 -3.30 24.28
C GLU A 179 -22.08 -2.19 23.74
N ALA A 180 -21.04 -2.57 22.99
CA ALA A 180 -20.07 -1.63 22.46
C ALA A 180 -19.39 -2.19 21.21
N GLY A 181 -18.84 -1.30 20.38
CA GLY A 181 -17.96 -1.62 19.27
C GLY A 181 -18.56 -2.48 18.17
N TYR A 182 -17.68 -3.20 17.46
CA TYR A 182 -18.02 -4.06 16.34
C TYR A 182 -17.57 -5.50 16.56
N LYS A 183 -18.42 -6.47 16.23
CA LYS A 183 -18.04 -7.89 16.11
C LYS A 183 -17.20 -8.08 14.85
N SER A 184 -17.65 -7.51 13.76
CA SER A 184 -16.91 -7.44 12.51
C SER A 184 -17.28 -6.18 11.73
N ILE A 185 -16.33 -5.63 10.98
CA ILE A 185 -16.58 -4.54 10.06
C ILE A 185 -15.66 -4.66 8.86
N THR A 186 -16.21 -4.47 7.68
CA THR A 186 -15.48 -4.49 6.41
C THR A 186 -15.68 -3.16 5.69
N PHE A 187 -14.59 -2.55 5.25
CA PHE A 187 -14.61 -1.30 4.50
C PHE A 187 -13.62 -1.31 3.35
N GLU A 188 -13.98 -0.62 2.30
CA GLU A 188 -13.19 -0.39 1.11
C GLU A 188 -12.35 0.89 1.27
N VAL A 189 -11.12 0.85 0.80
CA VAL A 189 -10.21 2.00 0.77
C VAL A 189 -9.77 2.24 -0.67
N LYS A 190 -10.29 3.30 -1.27
CA LYS A 190 -9.94 3.72 -2.63
C LYS A 190 -8.82 4.75 -2.61
N GLY A 191 -7.68 4.35 -3.14
CA GLY A 191 -6.52 5.21 -3.25
C GLY A 191 -5.32 4.45 -3.78
N ARG A 192 -4.51 5.12 -4.57
CA ARG A 192 -3.30 4.52 -5.13
C ARG A 192 -2.36 4.04 -4.02
N TYR A 193 -1.89 2.81 -4.11
CA TYR A 193 -1.05 2.13 -3.13
C TYR A 193 -1.72 1.87 -1.77
N SER A 194 -3.05 2.00 -1.65
CA SER A 194 -3.71 1.78 -0.37
C SER A 194 -3.50 0.38 0.17
N PHE A 195 -3.55 -0.66 -0.70
CA PHE A 195 -3.20 -2.02 -0.30
C PHE A 195 -1.74 -2.13 0.14
N GLY A 196 -0.81 -1.58 -0.63
CA GLY A 196 0.62 -1.64 -0.33
C GLY A 196 0.97 -1.06 1.05
N TYR A 197 0.32 0.03 1.44
CA TYR A 197 0.49 0.62 2.77
C TYR A 197 -0.18 -0.19 3.87
N LEU A 198 -1.41 -0.64 3.64
CA LEU A 198 -2.23 -1.28 4.66
C LEU A 198 -1.89 -2.77 4.86
N LYS A 199 -1.28 -3.43 3.88
CA LYS A 199 -0.93 -4.86 3.98
C LYS A 199 -0.08 -5.21 5.20
N SER A 200 0.72 -4.27 5.71
CA SER A 200 1.55 -4.46 6.89
C SER A 200 0.76 -4.47 8.20
N GLU A 201 -0.49 -3.98 8.17
CA GLU A 201 -1.41 -4.02 9.31
C GLU A 201 -2.16 -5.36 9.40
N HIS A 202 -1.99 -6.25 8.39
CA HIS A 202 -2.62 -7.56 8.42
C HIS A 202 -2.08 -8.41 9.57
N GLY A 203 -2.98 -8.88 10.43
CA GLY A 203 -2.63 -9.73 11.56
C GLY A 203 -3.44 -9.47 12.81
N VAL A 204 -3.01 -10.07 13.91
CA VAL A 204 -3.67 -9.97 15.20
C VAL A 204 -3.11 -8.82 16.02
N HIS A 205 -3.97 -7.87 16.35
CA HIS A 205 -3.68 -6.70 17.17
C HIS A 205 -4.08 -6.94 18.62
N ARG A 206 -3.13 -6.74 19.53
CA ARG A 206 -3.31 -6.95 20.97
C ARG A 206 -3.48 -5.63 21.71
N LEU A 207 -4.52 -5.52 22.53
CA LEU A 207 -4.72 -4.43 23.47
C LEU A 207 -4.54 -4.92 24.90
N VAL A 208 -3.77 -4.17 25.70
CA VAL A 208 -3.66 -4.38 27.15
C VAL A 208 -3.95 -3.06 27.84
N ARG A 209 -5.11 -2.98 28.50
CA ARG A 209 -5.51 -1.78 29.24
C ARG A 209 -6.36 -2.13 30.46
N ILE A 210 -6.62 -1.17 31.33
CA ILE A 210 -7.68 -1.26 32.33
C ILE A 210 -9.01 -1.21 31.59
N SER A 211 -9.87 -2.23 31.78
CA SER A 211 -11.15 -2.31 31.07
C SER A 211 -12.12 -1.26 31.59
N PRO A 212 -12.76 -0.45 30.70
CA PRO A 212 -13.83 0.44 31.09
C PRO A 212 -15.16 -0.31 31.36
N PHE A 213 -15.27 -1.58 30.97
CA PHE A 213 -16.46 -2.42 31.11
C PHE A 213 -16.41 -3.31 32.36
N ASP A 214 -15.27 -3.32 33.07
CA ASP A 214 -15.07 -4.10 34.30
C ASP A 214 -15.22 -3.23 35.52
N ALA A 215 -16.16 -3.61 36.40
CA ALA A 215 -16.42 -2.90 37.67
C ALA A 215 -15.22 -2.92 38.62
N GLU A 216 -14.41 -3.98 38.57
CA GLU A 216 -13.22 -4.15 39.40
C GLU A 216 -11.98 -3.41 38.85
N LYS A 217 -12.10 -2.78 37.67
CA LYS A 217 -11.03 -2.05 37.01
C LYS A 217 -9.76 -2.87 36.82
N MET A 218 -9.92 -4.14 36.52
CA MET A 218 -8.82 -5.05 36.25
C MET A 218 -8.19 -4.79 34.87
N ARG A 219 -6.93 -5.16 34.73
CA ARG A 219 -6.21 -5.08 33.45
C ARG A 219 -6.58 -6.28 32.59
N HIS A 220 -7.19 -6.03 31.45
CA HIS A 220 -7.61 -7.04 30.50
C HIS A 220 -6.69 -7.06 29.26
N THR A 221 -6.64 -8.21 28.61
CA THR A 221 -5.98 -8.40 27.32
C THR A 221 -7.03 -8.82 26.30
N SER A 222 -7.13 -8.08 25.20
CA SER A 222 -8.08 -8.33 24.12
C SER A 222 -7.36 -8.39 22.79
N PHE A 223 -7.94 -9.13 21.87
CA PHE A 223 -7.39 -9.33 20.53
C PHE A 223 -8.42 -8.96 19.46
N ALA A 224 -7.95 -8.40 18.37
CA ALA A 224 -8.72 -8.20 17.16
C ALA A 224 -7.88 -8.57 15.94
N LEU A 225 -8.48 -9.20 14.94
CA LEU A 225 -7.84 -9.52 13.68
C LEU A 225 -8.13 -8.42 12.67
N VAL A 226 -7.09 -7.93 12.03
CA VAL A 226 -7.19 -7.05 10.85
C VAL A 226 -6.78 -7.88 9.64
N GLU A 227 -7.67 -7.98 8.67
CA GLU A 227 -7.41 -8.60 7.37
C GLU A 227 -7.38 -7.53 6.31
N VAL A 228 -6.36 -7.55 5.47
CA VAL A 228 -6.20 -6.60 4.35
C VAL A 228 -6.06 -7.40 3.07
N LEU A 229 -6.97 -7.17 2.14
CA LEU A 229 -7.00 -7.83 0.83
C LEU A 229 -6.90 -6.75 -0.26
N PRO A 230 -6.23 -7.04 -1.40
CA PRO A 230 -6.27 -6.16 -2.55
C PRO A 230 -7.64 -6.26 -3.24
N GLU A 231 -8.13 -5.14 -3.78
CA GLU A 231 -9.22 -5.17 -4.75
C GLU A 231 -8.66 -5.68 -6.08
N ILE A 232 -9.27 -6.74 -6.61
CA ILE A 232 -8.86 -7.38 -7.86
C ILE A 232 -9.98 -7.15 -8.87
N ASP A 233 -9.71 -6.36 -9.91
CA ASP A 233 -10.67 -6.01 -10.96
C ASP A 233 -10.76 -7.10 -12.05
N GLU A 234 -9.72 -7.92 -12.21
CA GLU A 234 -9.68 -8.97 -13.21
C GLU A 234 -10.12 -10.32 -12.65
N GLU A 235 -11.07 -10.98 -13.31
CA GLU A 235 -11.35 -12.39 -13.06
C GLU A 235 -10.11 -13.22 -13.40
N ILE A 236 -9.40 -13.68 -12.38
CA ILE A 236 -8.31 -14.63 -12.57
C ILE A 236 -8.92 -15.94 -13.03
N LYS A 237 -8.89 -16.21 -14.31
CA LYS A 237 -9.28 -17.51 -14.87
C LYS A 237 -8.22 -18.53 -14.52
N ILE A 238 -8.52 -19.34 -13.51
CA ILE A 238 -7.67 -20.47 -13.14
C ILE A 238 -8.13 -21.68 -13.95
N ASP A 239 -7.28 -22.15 -14.84
CA ASP A 239 -7.50 -23.39 -15.59
C ASP A 239 -6.91 -24.57 -14.77
N ILE A 240 -7.80 -25.39 -14.22
CA ILE A 240 -7.42 -26.57 -13.44
C ILE A 240 -7.60 -27.80 -14.34
N LYS A 241 -6.48 -28.40 -14.73
CA LYS A 241 -6.50 -29.63 -15.52
C LYS A 241 -6.81 -30.83 -14.65
N SER A 242 -7.66 -31.73 -15.17
CA SER A 242 -8.03 -32.95 -14.43
C SER A 242 -6.83 -33.85 -14.13
N GLU A 243 -5.77 -33.80 -14.94
CA GLU A 243 -4.52 -34.55 -14.75
C GLU A 243 -3.68 -34.05 -13.57
N ASP A 244 -3.89 -32.81 -13.16
CA ASP A 244 -3.21 -32.19 -12.00
C ASP A 244 -3.94 -32.45 -10.69
N LEU A 245 -5.11 -33.12 -10.73
CA LEU A 245 -5.90 -33.39 -9.55
C LEU A 245 -5.78 -34.88 -9.14
N ARG A 246 -5.47 -35.10 -7.87
CA ARG A 246 -5.61 -36.40 -7.23
C ARG A 246 -6.85 -36.36 -6.33
N ILE A 247 -7.78 -37.25 -6.62
CA ILE A 247 -9.05 -37.40 -5.89
C ILE A 247 -9.00 -38.70 -5.07
N ASP A 248 -9.02 -38.56 -3.75
CA ASP A 248 -9.02 -39.66 -2.80
C ASP A 248 -10.36 -39.68 -2.06
N THR A 249 -11.02 -40.83 -2.00
CA THR A 249 -12.20 -41.03 -1.16
C THR A 249 -11.80 -41.74 0.13
N PHE A 250 -12.40 -41.34 1.24
CA PHE A 250 -12.13 -41.92 2.56
C PHE A 250 -13.37 -41.92 3.45
N MET A 251 -13.30 -42.63 4.56
CA MET A 251 -14.42 -42.68 5.50
C MET A 251 -14.53 -41.36 6.25
N SER A 252 -15.73 -40.78 6.36
CA SER A 252 -15.96 -39.55 7.11
C SER A 252 -15.68 -39.75 8.59
N GLY A 253 -15.02 -38.75 9.22
CA GLY A 253 -14.77 -38.76 10.67
C GLY A 253 -15.92 -38.10 11.42
N GLY A 254 -16.33 -38.68 12.55
CA GLY A 254 -17.36 -38.08 13.40
C GLY A 254 -17.98 -39.12 14.37
N LYS A 255 -18.79 -38.59 15.32
CA LYS A 255 -19.64 -39.41 16.19
C LYS A 255 -20.78 -40.00 15.33
N GLY A 256 -20.59 -41.18 14.77
CA GLY A 256 -21.59 -41.77 13.85
C GLY A 256 -21.83 -43.23 14.08
N GLY A 257 -22.98 -43.71 13.59
CA GLY A 257 -23.39 -45.10 13.61
C GLY A 257 -22.73 -45.92 12.49
N GLN A 258 -23.31 -47.07 12.17
CA GLN A 258 -22.80 -48.11 11.25
C GLN A 258 -22.46 -47.55 9.85
N SER A 259 -23.18 -46.51 9.37
CA SER A 259 -22.99 -45.91 8.04
C SER A 259 -21.66 -45.14 7.90
N VAL A 260 -21.21 -44.43 8.94
CA VAL A 260 -19.96 -43.63 8.94
C VAL A 260 -18.73 -44.54 8.84
N ASN A 261 -18.80 -45.73 9.42
CA ASN A 261 -17.69 -46.69 9.47
C ASN A 261 -17.62 -47.64 8.25
N THR A 262 -18.62 -47.61 7.36
CA THR A 262 -18.69 -48.52 6.22
C THR A 262 -18.72 -47.86 4.86
N THR A 263 -18.97 -46.53 4.83
CA THR A 263 -19.15 -45.82 3.54
C THR A 263 -18.02 -44.79 3.34
N TYR A 264 -17.41 -44.80 2.16
CA TYR A 264 -16.42 -43.77 1.74
C TYR A 264 -17.16 -42.52 1.30
N SER A 265 -17.69 -41.78 2.28
CA SER A 265 -18.52 -40.58 2.05
C SER A 265 -17.73 -39.26 2.07
N ALA A 266 -16.47 -39.30 2.43
CA ALA A 266 -15.59 -38.11 2.39
C ALA A 266 -14.69 -38.15 1.15
N VAL A 267 -14.47 -36.97 0.57
CA VAL A 267 -13.63 -36.76 -0.61
C VAL A 267 -12.54 -35.78 -0.28
N ARG A 268 -11.31 -36.11 -0.66
CA ARG A 268 -10.15 -35.21 -0.63
C ARG A 268 -9.68 -34.99 -2.06
N ILE A 269 -9.49 -33.73 -2.43
CA ILE A 269 -8.93 -33.35 -3.72
C ILE A 269 -7.60 -32.64 -3.43
N VAL A 270 -6.54 -33.11 -4.07
CA VAL A 270 -5.20 -32.52 -3.96
C VAL A 270 -4.77 -32.04 -5.34
N HIS A 271 -4.44 -30.76 -5.45
CA HIS A 271 -3.81 -30.21 -6.63
C HIS A 271 -2.31 -30.45 -6.58
N ILE A 272 -1.83 -31.40 -7.42
CA ILE A 272 -0.46 -31.95 -7.37
C ILE A 272 0.62 -30.86 -7.50
N PRO A 273 0.52 -29.89 -8.47
CA PRO A 273 1.57 -28.89 -8.66
C PRO A 273 1.74 -27.91 -7.48
N THR A 274 0.64 -27.56 -6.80
CA THR A 274 0.68 -26.58 -5.70
C THR A 274 0.68 -27.22 -4.31
N GLY A 275 0.34 -28.51 -4.21
CA GLY A 275 0.19 -29.20 -2.94
C GLY A 275 -1.06 -28.80 -2.13
N ILE A 276 -1.91 -27.92 -2.67
CA ILE A 276 -3.15 -27.49 -2.01
C ILE A 276 -4.09 -28.68 -1.94
N SER A 277 -4.63 -28.94 -0.74
CA SER A 277 -5.60 -30.01 -0.53
C SER A 277 -6.87 -29.48 0.12
N VAL A 278 -8.01 -29.89 -0.41
CA VAL A 278 -9.34 -29.57 0.13
C VAL A 278 -10.07 -30.90 0.40
N GLN A 279 -10.79 -30.95 1.51
CA GLN A 279 -11.60 -32.11 1.85
C GLN A 279 -13.01 -31.69 2.22
N CYS A 280 -13.96 -32.50 1.80
CA CYS A 280 -15.37 -32.34 2.14
C CYS A 280 -15.91 -33.69 2.64
N GLN A 281 -16.70 -33.64 3.71
CA GLN A 281 -17.42 -34.80 4.25
C GLN A 281 -18.83 -34.35 4.59
N ASN A 282 -19.80 -35.20 4.26
CA ASN A 282 -21.23 -34.94 4.45
C ASN A 282 -21.78 -35.86 5.51
#